data_208afbed7218cfbee97cfcf29c65b72d
#
_entry.id   208afbed7218cfbee97cfcf29c65b72d
#
_cell.length_a   1.000
_cell.length_b   1.000
_cell.length_c   1.000
_cell.angle_alpha   90.00
_cell.angle_beta   90.00
_cell.angle_gamma   90.00
#
_symmetry.space_group_name_H-M   'P 1'
#
loop_
_entity.id
_entity.type
_entity.pdbx_description
1 polymer ?
#
loop_
_entity_poly.entity_id
_entity_poly.type
_entity_poly.pdbx_seq_one_letter_code
_entity_poly.pdbx_strand_id
1 'polypeptide(L)'
;WEAYTQTDKVVVKFVPASGAASRMFKNLFEFLGADYDTPQTNFEKTFFEKIEKFAFYDDLNTACQRTAGKDIPTLVAAGNYKAVVAALLEGAGLNYGALPKGLLKFHKYEDGSRTPLEEHLVEGALYAANKNGKVNVHFTVSPEHRALFKALVDEKAAAYAKKYGVDYNISFSEQKPSTDTIAADMENKPFRDKIGRAHV
;
A
#
# COMPACT_ATOMS: atom_id res chain seq x y z
N TRP A 1 28.75 -8.14 -7.00
CA TRP A 1 27.54 -8.50 -7.75
C TRP A 1 27.74 -9.81 -8.53
N GLU A 2 28.80 -9.91 -9.35
CA GLU A 2 29.09 -11.12 -10.13
C GLU A 2 29.19 -12.39 -9.25
N ALA A 3 29.97 -12.33 -8.15
CA ALA A 3 30.06 -13.45 -7.20
C ALA A 3 28.71 -13.83 -6.60
N TYR A 4 27.82 -12.87 -6.39
CA TYR A 4 26.48 -13.09 -5.90
C TYR A 4 25.58 -13.78 -6.91
N THR A 5 25.57 -13.33 -8.16
CA THR A 5 24.75 -13.93 -9.23
C THR A 5 25.19 -15.34 -9.60
N GLN A 6 26.42 -15.74 -9.26
CA GLN A 6 26.97 -17.08 -9.50
C GLN A 6 26.86 -18.01 -8.28
N THR A 7 26.24 -17.54 -7.17
CA THR A 7 26.08 -18.37 -5.97
C THR A 7 24.88 -19.30 -6.10
N ASP A 8 24.97 -20.46 -5.49
CA ASP A 8 23.87 -21.40 -5.22
C ASP A 8 23.28 -21.25 -3.81
N LYS A 9 23.80 -20.29 -3.03
CA LYS A 9 23.27 -19.98 -1.70
C LYS A 9 21.82 -19.53 -1.81
N VAL A 10 21.03 -19.90 -0.79
CA VAL A 10 19.66 -19.42 -0.64
C VAL A 10 19.71 -18.01 -0.05
N VAL A 11 19.37 -17.03 -0.88
CA VAL A 11 19.23 -15.65 -0.45
C VAL A 11 17.75 -15.33 -0.33
N VAL A 12 17.34 -14.67 0.75
CA VAL A 12 15.95 -14.33 1.03
C VAL A 12 15.82 -12.83 1.18
N LYS A 13 14.95 -12.23 0.37
CA LYS A 13 14.53 -10.83 0.54
C LYS A 13 13.45 -10.76 1.60
N PHE A 14 13.77 -10.21 2.77
CA PHE A 14 12.81 -9.98 3.85
C PHE A 14 12.12 -8.63 3.68
N VAL A 15 10.79 -8.65 3.71
CA VAL A 15 9.95 -7.46 3.56
C VAL A 15 9.01 -7.31 4.75
N PRO A 16 9.25 -6.35 5.67
CA PRO A 16 8.28 -6.02 6.72
C PRO A 16 7.11 -5.26 6.09
N ALA A 17 5.96 -5.92 5.95
CA ALA A 17 4.82 -5.42 5.20
C ALA A 17 3.55 -5.17 6.05
N SER A 18 3.66 -5.24 7.38
CA SER A 18 2.54 -5.00 8.31
C SER A 18 2.17 -3.52 8.48
N GLY A 19 3.02 -2.60 7.97
CA GLY A 19 2.86 -1.16 8.21
C GLY A 19 1.58 -0.58 7.64
N ALA A 20 0.76 0.05 8.51
CA ALA A 20 -0.47 0.74 8.14
C ALA A 20 -0.19 2.02 7.31
N ALA A 21 -1.12 2.37 6.44
CA ALA A 21 -1.05 3.59 5.62
C ALA A 21 -1.70 4.81 6.30
N SER A 22 -2.29 4.68 7.47
CA SER A 22 -3.12 5.70 8.12
C SER A 22 -2.44 7.07 8.25
N ARG A 23 -1.12 7.10 8.54
CA ARG A 23 -0.38 8.39 8.62
C ARG A 23 -0.29 9.12 7.28
N MET A 24 -0.27 8.39 6.17
CA MET A 24 -0.19 8.99 4.83
C MET A 24 -1.45 9.75 4.48
N PHE A 25 -2.59 9.28 4.98
CA PHE A 25 -3.90 9.85 4.70
C PHE A 25 -4.44 10.72 5.83
N LYS A 26 -3.61 11.06 6.83
CA LYS A 26 -4.03 11.86 8.00
C LYS A 26 -4.83 13.10 7.60
N ASN A 27 -4.29 13.92 6.70
CA ASN A 27 -4.93 15.16 6.29
C ASN A 27 -6.25 14.93 5.51
N LEU A 28 -6.36 13.81 4.80
CA LEU A 28 -7.61 13.45 4.12
C LEU A 28 -8.67 12.95 5.11
N PHE A 29 -8.27 12.24 6.17
CA PHE A 29 -9.19 11.92 7.28
C PHE A 29 -9.66 13.17 8.01
N GLU A 30 -8.75 14.12 8.25
CA GLU A 30 -9.08 15.43 8.85
C GLU A 30 -10.08 16.19 7.98
N PHE A 31 -9.85 16.24 6.65
CA PHE A 31 -10.79 16.88 5.72
C PHE A 31 -12.15 16.16 5.68
N LEU A 32 -12.17 14.83 5.70
CA LEU A 32 -13.42 14.07 5.70
C LEU A 32 -14.28 14.37 6.94
N GLY A 33 -13.64 14.58 8.11
CA GLY A 33 -14.29 14.93 9.38
C GLY A 33 -14.48 16.42 9.62
N ALA A 34 -14.01 17.30 8.72
CA ALA A 34 -14.12 18.74 8.89
C ALA A 34 -15.57 19.25 8.74
N ASP A 35 -15.85 20.45 9.24
CA ASP A 35 -17.13 21.14 9.14
C ASP A 35 -17.32 21.93 7.82
N TYR A 36 -16.36 21.83 6.90
CA TYR A 36 -16.38 22.42 5.57
C TYR A 36 -16.29 21.34 4.50
N ASP A 37 -16.86 21.60 3.31
CA ASP A 37 -16.95 20.62 2.23
C ASP A 37 -16.00 20.87 1.05
N THR A 38 -15.40 22.07 1.00
CA THR A 38 -14.47 22.46 -0.06
C THR A 38 -13.03 22.54 0.46
N PRO A 39 -12.01 22.14 -0.33
CA PRO A 39 -10.62 22.17 0.07
C PRO A 39 -10.16 23.55 0.53
N GLN A 40 -9.69 23.65 1.76
CA GLN A 40 -9.22 24.91 2.37
C GLN A 40 -7.70 24.95 2.55
N THR A 41 -7.08 23.85 3.01
CA THR A 41 -5.65 23.79 3.23
C THR A 41 -4.86 23.62 1.92
N ASN A 42 -3.58 24.00 1.94
CA ASN A 42 -2.70 23.80 0.79
C ASN A 42 -2.58 22.32 0.40
N PHE A 43 -2.59 21.41 1.38
CA PHE A 43 -2.55 19.97 1.11
C PHE A 43 -3.80 19.53 0.33
N GLU A 44 -4.97 19.86 0.79
CA GLU A 44 -6.25 19.50 0.17
C GLU A 44 -6.35 20.03 -1.26
N LYS A 45 -6.03 21.32 -1.46
CA LYS A 45 -6.01 21.95 -2.79
C LYS A 45 -5.05 21.24 -3.73
N THR A 46 -3.80 21.00 -3.28
CA THR A 46 -2.79 20.30 -4.08
C THR A 46 -3.19 18.85 -4.39
N PHE A 47 -3.84 18.17 -3.43
CA PHE A 47 -4.34 16.81 -3.66
C PHE A 47 -5.32 16.77 -4.84
N PHE A 48 -6.33 17.63 -4.85
CA PHE A 48 -7.32 17.67 -5.93
C PHE A 48 -6.77 18.22 -7.24
N GLU A 49 -5.87 19.21 -7.21
CA GLU A 49 -5.17 19.70 -8.42
C GLU A 49 -4.33 18.63 -9.11
N LYS A 50 -3.78 17.70 -8.35
CA LYS A 50 -2.88 16.67 -8.85
C LYS A 50 -3.48 15.27 -8.84
N ILE A 51 -4.78 15.14 -8.59
CA ILE A 51 -5.45 13.86 -8.36
C ILE A 51 -5.23 12.86 -9.52
N GLU A 52 -5.20 13.31 -10.76
CA GLU A 52 -4.97 12.49 -11.95
C GLU A 52 -3.57 11.90 -12.05
N LYS A 53 -2.60 12.46 -11.29
CA LYS A 53 -1.22 12.00 -11.29
C LYS A 53 -0.98 10.82 -10.33
N PHE A 54 -1.92 10.55 -9.44
CA PHE A 54 -1.77 9.42 -8.51
C PHE A 54 -1.95 8.08 -9.22
N ALA A 55 -1.15 7.11 -8.80
CA ALA A 55 -1.15 5.76 -9.37
C ALA A 55 -2.49 5.02 -9.21
N PHE A 56 -3.30 5.43 -8.25
CA PHE A 56 -4.63 4.88 -7.96
C PHE A 56 -5.78 5.65 -8.62
N TYR A 57 -5.51 6.66 -9.46
CA TYR A 57 -6.56 7.53 -10.01
C TYR A 57 -7.67 6.77 -10.75
N ASP A 58 -7.30 5.85 -11.63
CA ASP A 58 -8.26 5.10 -12.44
C ASP A 58 -9.15 4.19 -11.58
N ASP A 59 -8.55 3.54 -10.58
CA ASP A 59 -9.31 2.73 -9.60
C ASP A 59 -10.22 3.61 -8.74
N LEU A 60 -9.72 4.78 -8.31
CA LEU A 60 -10.51 5.73 -7.54
C LEU A 60 -11.69 6.27 -8.35
N ASN A 61 -11.47 6.60 -9.62
CA ASN A 61 -12.54 7.05 -10.51
C ASN A 61 -13.64 5.98 -10.66
N THR A 62 -13.24 4.73 -10.83
CA THR A 62 -14.17 3.58 -10.86
C THR A 62 -14.90 3.43 -9.52
N ALA A 63 -14.19 3.58 -8.39
CA ALA A 63 -14.80 3.55 -7.06
C ALA A 63 -15.82 4.68 -6.87
N CYS A 64 -15.53 5.90 -7.32
CA CYS A 64 -16.47 7.03 -7.27
C CYS A 64 -17.73 6.77 -8.10
N GLN A 65 -17.59 6.21 -9.30
CA GLN A 65 -18.74 5.83 -10.13
C GLN A 65 -19.64 4.80 -9.42
N ARG A 66 -19.02 3.83 -8.73
CA ARG A 66 -19.75 2.79 -7.99
C ARG A 66 -20.42 3.33 -6.71
N THR A 67 -19.74 4.19 -5.95
CA THR A 67 -20.23 4.64 -4.62
C THR A 67 -21.06 5.91 -4.68
N ALA A 68 -20.78 6.82 -5.62
CA ALA A 68 -21.44 8.12 -5.76
C ALA A 68 -22.16 8.31 -7.12
N GLY A 69 -22.13 7.30 -8.00
CA GLY A 69 -22.80 7.34 -9.31
C GLY A 69 -22.20 8.32 -10.32
N LYS A 70 -21.02 8.89 -10.02
CA LYS A 70 -20.36 9.92 -10.84
C LYS A 70 -18.85 9.73 -10.82
N ASP A 71 -18.18 10.18 -11.88
CA ASP A 71 -16.72 10.24 -11.96
C ASP A 71 -16.13 11.38 -11.13
N ILE A 72 -14.82 11.33 -10.90
CA ILE A 72 -14.10 12.33 -10.10
C ILE A 72 -14.29 13.76 -10.66
N PRO A 73 -14.10 14.04 -11.98
CA PRO A 73 -14.29 15.37 -12.51
C PRO A 73 -15.68 15.93 -12.23
N THR A 74 -16.73 15.11 -12.41
CA THR A 74 -18.11 15.52 -12.15
C THR A 74 -18.37 15.80 -10.66
N LEU A 75 -17.82 14.97 -9.77
CA LEU A 75 -17.94 15.18 -8.31
C LEU A 75 -17.23 16.47 -7.88
N VAL A 76 -16.02 16.71 -8.37
CA VAL A 76 -15.23 17.90 -8.08
C VAL A 76 -15.92 19.17 -8.61
N ALA A 77 -16.42 19.13 -9.85
CA ALA A 77 -17.17 20.27 -10.45
C ALA A 77 -18.46 20.59 -9.68
N ALA A 78 -19.08 19.58 -9.06
CA ALA A 78 -20.27 19.76 -8.21
C ALA A 78 -19.95 20.13 -6.75
N GLY A 79 -18.66 20.30 -6.38
CA GLY A 79 -18.24 20.58 -5.00
C GLY A 79 -18.25 19.39 -4.06
N ASN A 80 -18.46 18.17 -4.57
CA ASN A 80 -18.58 16.95 -3.77
C ASN A 80 -17.21 16.30 -3.48
N TYR A 81 -16.27 17.07 -2.97
CA TYR A 81 -14.90 16.65 -2.69
C TYR A 81 -14.83 15.51 -1.66
N LYS A 82 -15.65 15.57 -0.61
CA LYS A 82 -15.69 14.52 0.43
C LYS A 82 -16.12 13.16 -0.12
N ALA A 83 -16.98 13.10 -1.13
CA ALA A 83 -17.36 11.85 -1.77
C ALA A 83 -16.16 11.16 -2.43
N VAL A 84 -15.26 11.91 -3.03
CA VAL A 84 -14.00 11.38 -3.62
C VAL A 84 -13.08 10.86 -2.52
N VAL A 85 -12.93 11.60 -1.41
CA VAL A 85 -12.09 11.16 -0.28
C VAL A 85 -12.67 9.94 0.41
N ALA A 86 -13.99 9.87 0.60
CA ALA A 86 -14.67 8.69 1.15
C ALA A 86 -14.47 7.47 0.24
N ALA A 87 -14.60 7.62 -1.08
CA ALA A 87 -14.33 6.55 -2.04
C ALA A 87 -12.87 6.06 -2.02
N LEU A 88 -11.91 6.92 -1.67
CA LEU A 88 -10.51 6.51 -1.48
C LEU A 88 -10.31 5.75 -0.15
N LEU A 89 -10.83 6.28 0.96
CA LEU A 89 -10.45 5.83 2.30
C LEU A 89 -11.32 4.74 2.88
N GLU A 90 -12.62 4.72 2.54
CA GLU A 90 -13.61 3.84 3.21
C GLU A 90 -13.80 2.50 2.50
N GLY A 91 -14.33 1.51 3.23
CA GLY A 91 -14.53 0.15 2.76
C GLY A 91 -15.50 -0.02 1.58
N ALA A 92 -16.43 0.93 1.39
CA ALA A 92 -17.29 0.95 0.20
C ALA A 92 -16.53 1.33 -1.08
N GLY A 93 -15.41 2.02 -0.96
CA GLY A 93 -14.53 2.44 -2.06
C GLY A 93 -13.28 1.55 -2.18
N LEU A 94 -12.09 2.18 -2.14
CA LEU A 94 -10.79 1.50 -2.23
C LEU A 94 -10.27 1.00 -0.87
N ASN A 95 -10.85 1.43 0.22
CA ASN A 95 -10.47 1.06 1.60
C ASN A 95 -9.00 1.41 1.97
N TYR A 96 -8.40 2.40 1.33
CA TYR A 96 -6.99 2.76 1.57
C TYR A 96 -6.72 3.24 2.99
N GLY A 97 -7.76 3.69 3.71
CA GLY A 97 -7.66 4.07 5.11
C GLY A 97 -7.37 2.92 6.07
N ALA A 98 -7.76 1.69 5.72
CA ALA A 98 -7.57 0.49 6.55
C ALA A 98 -6.49 -0.46 6.02
N LEU A 99 -6.10 -0.35 4.75
CA LEU A 99 -5.15 -1.26 4.14
C LEU A 99 -3.69 -0.95 4.55
N PRO A 100 -2.82 -1.97 4.59
CA PRO A 100 -1.39 -1.79 4.76
C PRO A 100 -0.76 -1.20 3.49
N LYS A 101 0.34 -0.46 3.64
CA LYS A 101 1.05 0.19 2.52
C LYS A 101 1.40 -0.76 1.39
N GLY A 102 1.73 -2.01 1.70
CA GLY A 102 2.12 -3.02 0.71
C GLY A 102 1.05 -3.34 -0.35
N LEU A 103 -0.21 -2.98 -0.09
CA LEU A 103 -1.36 -3.27 -0.96
C LEU A 103 -1.89 -2.03 -1.70
N LEU A 104 -1.29 -0.85 -1.51
CA LEU A 104 -1.73 0.39 -2.14
C LEU A 104 -0.95 0.64 -3.42
N LYS A 105 -1.59 1.13 -4.48
CA LYS A 105 -0.88 1.52 -5.70
C LYS A 105 -0.13 2.84 -5.49
N PHE A 106 1.21 2.82 -5.65
CA PHE A 106 2.05 4.00 -5.49
C PHE A 106 2.76 4.43 -6.75
N HIS A 107 3.10 3.48 -7.64
CA HIS A 107 3.85 3.78 -8.84
C HIS A 107 2.98 3.59 -10.07
N LYS A 108 3.02 4.58 -10.97
CA LYS A 108 2.35 4.56 -12.26
C LYS A 108 3.39 4.37 -13.36
N TYR A 109 3.17 3.39 -14.22
CA TYR A 109 3.98 3.07 -15.38
C TYR A 109 3.12 3.11 -16.64
N GLU A 110 3.73 3.01 -17.81
CA GLU A 110 3.00 2.93 -19.08
C GLU A 110 2.13 1.67 -19.17
N ASP A 111 2.59 0.56 -18.58
CA ASP A 111 1.89 -0.73 -18.55
C ASP A 111 0.93 -0.91 -17.35
N GLY A 112 0.71 0.13 -16.56
CA GLY A 112 -0.21 0.12 -15.42
C GLY A 112 0.40 0.62 -14.12
N SER A 113 -0.37 0.50 -13.05
CA SER A 113 0.08 0.92 -11.71
C SER A 113 0.40 -0.29 -10.85
N ARG A 114 1.40 -0.15 -9.96
CA ARG A 114 1.88 -1.23 -9.10
C ARG A 114 1.76 -0.87 -7.62
N THR A 115 1.55 -1.92 -6.84
CA THR A 115 1.64 -1.88 -5.38
C THR A 115 3.10 -2.10 -4.93
N PRO A 116 3.47 -1.73 -3.69
CA PRO A 116 4.79 -2.06 -3.15
C PRO A 116 5.08 -3.57 -3.12
N LEU A 117 4.08 -4.42 -2.93
CA LEU A 117 4.26 -5.87 -3.04
C LEU A 117 4.77 -6.25 -4.44
N GLU A 118 4.14 -5.73 -5.50
CA GLU A 118 4.55 -5.98 -6.87
C GLU A 118 5.97 -5.46 -7.15
N GLU A 119 6.30 -4.26 -6.62
CA GLU A 119 7.67 -3.73 -6.73
C GLU A 119 8.70 -4.63 -6.04
N HIS A 120 8.37 -5.23 -4.89
CA HIS A 120 9.26 -6.19 -4.24
C HIS A 120 9.47 -7.47 -5.05
N LEU A 121 8.48 -7.91 -5.83
CA LEU A 121 8.67 -9.01 -6.78
C LEU A 121 9.62 -8.60 -7.92
N VAL A 122 9.40 -7.42 -8.51
CA VAL A 122 10.27 -6.87 -9.57
C VAL A 122 11.70 -6.72 -9.07
N GLU A 123 11.90 -6.08 -7.92
CA GLU A 123 13.21 -5.93 -7.29
C GLU A 123 13.86 -7.28 -7.00
N GLY A 124 13.09 -8.25 -6.50
CA GLY A 124 13.57 -9.61 -6.25
C GLY A 124 14.12 -10.25 -7.52
N ALA A 125 13.43 -10.11 -8.65
CA ALA A 125 13.90 -10.61 -9.94
C ALA A 125 15.19 -9.92 -10.41
N LEU A 126 15.31 -8.61 -10.15
CA LEU A 126 16.43 -7.82 -10.66
C LEU A 126 17.74 -8.03 -9.88
N TYR A 127 17.67 -8.27 -8.55
CA TYR A 127 18.89 -8.34 -7.74
C TYR A 127 18.94 -9.49 -6.71
N ALA A 128 17.87 -10.28 -6.56
CA ALA A 128 17.83 -11.38 -5.58
C ALA A 128 17.67 -12.78 -6.23
N ALA A 129 17.73 -12.86 -7.56
CA ALA A 129 17.75 -14.15 -8.25
C ALA A 129 19.15 -14.81 -8.12
N ASN A 130 19.17 -16.09 -7.72
CA ASN A 130 20.40 -16.88 -7.74
C ASN A 130 20.72 -17.37 -9.17
N LYS A 131 21.84 -18.10 -9.32
CA LYS A 131 22.28 -18.65 -10.62
C LYS A 131 21.25 -19.55 -11.33
N ASN A 132 20.29 -20.10 -10.58
CA ASN A 132 19.21 -20.95 -11.10
C ASN A 132 17.91 -20.18 -11.36
N GLY A 133 17.95 -18.84 -11.29
CA GLY A 133 16.77 -18.00 -11.46
C GLY A 133 15.76 -18.05 -10.31
N LYS A 134 16.13 -18.60 -9.15
CA LYS A 134 15.24 -18.64 -7.97
C LYS A 134 15.30 -17.36 -7.18
N VAL A 135 14.12 -16.82 -6.88
CA VAL A 135 13.91 -15.61 -6.09
C VAL A 135 13.10 -15.95 -4.84
N ASN A 136 13.69 -15.79 -3.66
CA ASN A 136 12.99 -16.03 -2.41
C ASN A 136 12.60 -14.68 -1.79
N VAL A 137 11.30 -14.48 -1.55
CA VAL A 137 10.76 -13.28 -0.89
C VAL A 137 9.94 -13.71 0.31
N HIS A 138 10.21 -13.09 1.45
CA HIS A 138 9.47 -13.34 2.67
C HIS A 138 8.80 -12.06 3.14
N PHE A 139 7.47 -12.08 3.26
CA PHE A 139 6.69 -10.96 3.77
C PHE A 139 6.26 -11.22 5.21
N THR A 140 6.55 -10.28 6.10
CA THR A 140 5.92 -10.25 7.44
C THR A 140 4.73 -9.32 7.38
N VAL A 141 3.54 -9.84 7.64
CA VAL A 141 2.26 -9.14 7.50
C VAL A 141 1.49 -9.17 8.82
N SER A 142 0.51 -8.29 8.97
CA SER A 142 -0.46 -8.43 10.06
C SER A 142 -1.47 -9.55 9.76
N PRO A 143 -1.93 -10.29 10.78
CA PRO A 143 -2.83 -11.44 10.60
C PRO A 143 -4.07 -11.12 9.76
N GLU A 144 -4.70 -9.97 10.04
CA GLU A 144 -5.92 -9.50 9.37
C GLU A 144 -5.73 -9.23 7.86
N HIS A 145 -4.50 -8.94 7.41
CA HIS A 145 -4.22 -8.63 6.00
C HIS A 145 -3.58 -9.78 5.23
N ARG A 146 -3.21 -10.87 5.90
CA ARG A 146 -2.52 -12.01 5.27
C ARG A 146 -3.24 -12.56 4.04
N ALA A 147 -4.57 -12.69 4.14
CA ALA A 147 -5.38 -13.19 3.02
C ALA A 147 -5.33 -12.28 1.79
N LEU A 148 -5.33 -10.96 2.00
CA LEU A 148 -5.23 -9.97 0.92
C LEU A 148 -3.85 -9.99 0.24
N PHE A 149 -2.78 -10.09 1.02
CA PHE A 149 -1.43 -10.26 0.46
C PHE A 149 -1.31 -11.53 -0.35
N LYS A 150 -1.83 -12.65 0.18
CA LYS A 150 -1.81 -13.92 -0.54
C LYS A 150 -2.59 -13.85 -1.86
N ALA A 151 -3.78 -13.26 -1.85
CA ALA A 151 -4.60 -13.11 -3.06
C ALA A 151 -3.87 -12.30 -4.14
N LEU A 152 -3.20 -11.19 -3.76
CA LEU A 152 -2.43 -10.38 -4.70
C LEU A 152 -1.21 -11.14 -5.24
N VAL A 153 -0.52 -11.94 -4.42
CA VAL A 153 0.57 -12.80 -4.89
C VAL A 153 0.05 -13.85 -5.87
N ASP A 154 -1.04 -14.53 -5.54
CA ASP A 154 -1.65 -15.56 -6.40
C ASP A 154 -2.06 -14.97 -7.76
N GLU A 155 -2.52 -13.72 -7.79
CA GLU A 155 -2.88 -13.00 -9.02
C GLU A 155 -1.66 -12.59 -9.86
N LYS A 156 -0.61 -12.07 -9.24
CA LYS A 156 0.46 -11.34 -9.94
C LYS A 156 1.75 -12.13 -10.14
N ALA A 157 2.11 -13.04 -9.22
CA ALA A 157 3.44 -13.65 -9.21
C ALA A 157 3.77 -14.43 -10.51
N ALA A 158 2.81 -15.16 -11.07
CA ALA A 158 3.01 -15.92 -12.30
C ALA A 158 3.33 -15.02 -13.51
N ALA A 159 2.68 -13.85 -13.62
CA ALA A 159 2.95 -12.90 -14.69
C ALA A 159 4.36 -12.29 -14.57
N TYR A 160 4.78 -11.94 -13.35
CA TYR A 160 6.13 -11.43 -13.09
C TYR A 160 7.19 -12.53 -13.29
N ALA A 161 6.93 -13.77 -12.87
CA ALA A 161 7.82 -14.91 -13.11
C ALA A 161 8.10 -15.09 -14.62
N LYS A 162 7.04 -15.06 -15.44
CA LYS A 162 7.14 -15.11 -16.90
C LYS A 162 7.87 -13.90 -17.48
N LYS A 163 7.53 -12.67 -17.02
CA LYS A 163 8.12 -11.43 -17.54
C LYS A 163 9.64 -11.36 -17.32
N TYR A 164 10.11 -11.82 -16.15
CA TYR A 164 11.53 -11.73 -15.74
C TYR A 164 12.31 -13.05 -15.88
N GLY A 165 11.68 -14.14 -16.29
CA GLY A 165 12.33 -15.44 -16.46
C GLY A 165 12.85 -16.05 -15.14
N VAL A 166 12.13 -15.85 -14.04
CA VAL A 166 12.51 -16.30 -12.68
C VAL A 166 11.46 -17.21 -12.07
N ASP A 167 11.86 -17.95 -11.03
CA ASP A 167 10.98 -18.78 -10.21
C ASP A 167 10.87 -18.18 -8.80
N TYR A 168 9.67 -17.70 -8.44
CA TYR A 168 9.42 -17.11 -7.14
C TYR A 168 9.04 -18.15 -6.09
N ASN A 169 9.75 -18.13 -4.96
CA ASN A 169 9.37 -18.79 -3.73
C ASN A 169 8.95 -17.72 -2.72
N ILE A 170 7.64 -17.52 -2.55
CA ILE A 170 7.06 -16.46 -1.71
C ILE A 170 6.51 -17.09 -0.44
N SER A 171 6.93 -16.55 0.71
CA SER A 171 6.50 -17.02 2.01
C SER A 171 6.01 -15.87 2.88
N PHE A 172 5.19 -16.20 3.89
CA PHE A 172 4.59 -15.24 4.80
C PHE A 172 4.82 -15.63 6.25
N SER A 173 5.10 -14.65 7.09
CA SER A 173 4.94 -14.74 8.55
C SER A 173 3.98 -13.67 9.05
N GLU A 174 3.43 -13.90 10.23
CA GLU A 174 2.57 -12.92 10.90
C GLU A 174 3.36 -12.20 11.98
N GLN A 175 3.18 -10.88 12.06
CA GLN A 175 3.76 -10.09 13.13
C GLN A 175 3.17 -10.53 14.46
N LYS A 176 4.02 -10.89 15.41
CA LYS A 176 3.60 -11.31 16.74
C LYS A 176 3.52 -10.10 17.66
N PRO A 177 2.46 -9.97 18.50
CA PRO A 177 2.37 -8.89 19.49
C PRO A 177 3.58 -8.79 20.41
N SER A 178 4.28 -9.91 20.67
CA SER A 178 5.51 -9.93 21.47
C SER A 178 6.70 -9.23 20.80
N THR A 179 6.60 -8.90 19.50
CA THR A 179 7.62 -8.17 18.75
C THR A 179 7.24 -6.70 18.49
N ASP A 180 6.13 -6.24 19.05
CA ASP A 180 5.69 -4.85 18.91
C ASP A 180 6.65 -3.91 19.66
N THR A 181 6.91 -2.77 19.06
CA THR A 181 7.70 -1.70 19.67
C THR A 181 6.87 -1.02 20.75
N ILE A 182 7.47 -0.79 21.90
CA ILE A 182 6.85 0.01 22.97
C ILE A 182 7.09 1.49 22.64
N ALA A 183 6.01 2.27 22.54
CA ALA A 183 6.09 3.72 22.49
C ALA A 183 6.15 4.28 23.91
N ALA A 184 6.95 5.33 24.12
CA ALA A 184 7.02 6.08 25.36
C ALA A 184 6.65 7.55 25.11
N ASP A 185 5.99 8.17 26.09
CA ASP A 185 5.76 9.60 26.11
C ASP A 185 7.03 10.40 26.48
N MET A 186 6.92 11.71 26.53
CA MET A 186 8.05 12.59 26.89
C MET A 186 8.57 12.40 28.34
N GLU A 187 7.82 11.68 29.18
CA GLU A 187 8.19 11.32 30.54
C GLU A 187 8.73 9.87 30.65
N ASN A 188 9.00 9.23 29.51
CA ASN A 188 9.43 7.82 29.40
C ASN A 188 8.42 6.80 29.95
N LYS A 189 7.13 7.15 29.99
CA LYS A 189 6.08 6.20 30.39
C LYS A 189 5.58 5.44 29.16
N PRO A 190 5.37 4.12 29.25
CA PRO A 190 4.78 3.36 28.15
C PRO A 190 3.40 3.92 27.81
N PHE A 191 3.16 4.13 26.52
CA PHE A 191 1.89 4.65 26.06
C PHE A 191 1.38 3.89 24.84
N ARG A 192 0.07 3.72 24.76
CA ARG A 192 -0.63 3.23 23.58
C ARG A 192 -1.68 4.24 23.16
N ASP A 193 -1.88 4.42 21.87
CA ASP A 193 -2.97 5.26 21.39
C ASP A 193 -4.35 4.63 21.71
N LYS A 194 -5.43 5.38 21.44
CA LYS A 194 -6.80 4.93 21.70
C LYS A 194 -7.19 3.65 20.92
N ILE A 195 -6.43 3.29 19.89
CA ILE A 195 -6.58 2.07 19.09
C ILE A 195 -5.57 0.97 19.46
N GLY A 196 -4.83 1.16 20.56
CA GLY A 196 -3.90 0.16 21.07
C GLY A 196 -2.57 0.04 20.31
N ARG A 197 -2.28 0.95 19.38
CA ARG A 197 -1.04 0.95 18.60
C ARG A 197 0.07 1.67 19.36
N ALA A 198 1.27 1.09 19.37
CA ALA A 198 2.46 1.83 19.72
C ALA A 198 2.80 2.78 18.56
N HIS A 199 2.79 4.09 18.80
CA HIS A 199 3.31 5.05 17.84
C HIS A 199 4.83 5.17 18.05
N VAL A 200 5.58 4.96 16.96
CA VAL A 200 7.00 5.32 16.86
C VAL A 200 7.07 6.69 16.20
#